data_0eef4182c3542d9426002e49988129b1
#
_entry.id   0eef4182c3542d9426002e49988129b1
#
_cell.length_a   1.000
_cell.length_b   1.000
_cell.length_c   1.000
_cell.angle_alpha   90.00
_cell.angle_beta   90.00
_cell.angle_gamma   90.00
#
_symmetry.space_group_name_H-M   'P 1'
#
loop_
_entity.id
_entity.type
_entity.pdbx_description
1 polymer ?
#
loop_
_entity_poly.entity_id
_entity_poly.type
_entity_poly.pdbx_seq_one_letter_code
_entity_poly.pdbx_strand_id
1 'polypeptide(L)'
;RRRQRQMCIRDSVQDYQVRDINNMGAAMAPAAASTLLHYFADTHTEPQEFDCIYTGDLGQVGSSLLRELLAAEGLLVKNHVDCGCILFDAAEQQVKSGGSGPGCCAAVLCGHILPRLLRRSQKRVLFVATGALMSQTTFLQKESIPAVAHLVELRAPEKESGA
;
A
#
# COMPACT_ATOMS: atom_id res chain seq x y z
N ARG A 1 0.88 30.07 1.04
CA ARG A 1 1.12 29.30 -0.21
C ARG A 1 0.72 27.87 0.01
N ARG A 2 -0.39 27.40 -0.60
CA ARG A 2 -0.76 25.97 -0.63
C ARG A 2 0.35 25.22 -1.37
N ARG A 3 1.14 24.40 -0.66
CA ARG A 3 2.05 23.48 -1.30
C ARG A 3 1.23 22.40 -1.98
N GLN A 4 1.42 22.27 -3.27
CA GLN A 4 0.82 21.24 -4.10
C GLN A 4 1.29 19.88 -3.57
N ARG A 5 0.34 19.05 -3.11
CA ARG A 5 0.61 17.64 -2.87
C ARG A 5 0.88 17.02 -4.24
N GLN A 6 2.08 16.54 -4.47
CA GLN A 6 2.35 15.76 -5.65
C GLN A 6 1.60 14.43 -5.51
N MET A 7 0.48 14.33 -6.17
CA MET A 7 -0.22 13.08 -6.37
C MET A 7 0.28 12.50 -7.68
N CYS A 8 1.04 11.41 -7.60
CA CYS A 8 1.30 10.59 -8.77
C CYS A 8 0.08 9.68 -8.94
N ILE A 9 -0.90 10.11 -9.72
CA ILE A 9 -2.07 9.31 -10.06
C ILE A 9 -1.71 8.52 -11.31
N ARG A 10 -1.39 7.24 -11.16
CA ARG A 10 -1.46 6.26 -12.22
C ARG A 10 -2.58 5.28 -11.89
N ASP A 11 -3.73 5.52 -12.46
CA ASP A 11 -4.93 4.71 -12.32
C ASP A 11 -4.97 3.67 -13.44
N SER A 12 -4.18 2.63 -13.34
CA SER A 12 -4.36 1.48 -14.21
C SER A 12 -4.96 0.33 -13.43
N VAL A 13 -6.13 -0.13 -13.86
CA VAL A 13 -6.66 -1.41 -13.41
C VAL A 13 -5.75 -2.50 -13.96
N GLN A 14 -5.24 -3.35 -13.08
CA GLN A 14 -4.39 -4.49 -13.42
C GLN A 14 -5.18 -5.77 -13.23
N ASP A 15 -5.15 -6.66 -14.20
CA ASP A 15 -5.79 -7.97 -14.12
C ASP A 15 -4.77 -9.08 -14.40
N TYR A 16 -4.34 -9.73 -13.34
CA TYR A 16 -3.41 -10.85 -13.38
C TYR A 16 -4.11 -12.21 -13.37
N GLN A 17 -5.38 -12.26 -13.74
CA GLN A 17 -6.20 -13.46 -13.87
C GLN A 17 -6.38 -14.25 -12.56
N VAL A 18 -6.18 -13.61 -11.42
CA VAL A 18 -6.46 -14.18 -10.10
C VAL A 18 -7.96 -14.35 -9.92
N ARG A 19 -8.41 -15.53 -9.51
CA ARG A 19 -9.84 -15.89 -9.33
C ARG A 19 -10.16 -16.36 -7.91
N ASP A 20 -9.13 -16.53 -7.07
CA ASP A 20 -9.33 -16.98 -5.70
C ASP A 20 -9.73 -15.81 -4.80
N ILE A 21 -10.99 -15.79 -4.41
CA ILE A 21 -11.56 -14.77 -3.53
C ILE A 21 -11.00 -14.81 -2.10
N ASN A 22 -10.40 -15.93 -1.70
CA ASN A 22 -9.79 -16.07 -0.39
C ASN A 22 -8.36 -15.52 -0.35
N ASN A 23 -7.81 -15.15 -1.51
CA ASN A 23 -6.45 -14.62 -1.64
C ASN A 23 -6.43 -13.28 -2.38
N MET A 24 -7.15 -12.28 -1.85
CA MET A 24 -7.18 -10.93 -2.40
C MET A 24 -5.81 -10.27 -2.43
N GLY A 25 -4.93 -10.62 -1.49
CA GLY A 25 -3.54 -10.14 -1.47
C GLY A 25 -2.78 -10.52 -2.74
N ALA A 26 -3.01 -11.73 -3.29
CA ALA A 26 -2.40 -12.16 -4.55
C ALA A 26 -2.91 -11.36 -5.75
N ALA A 27 -4.18 -10.90 -5.73
CA ALA A 27 -4.71 -10.06 -6.79
C ALA A 27 -4.15 -8.63 -6.72
N MET A 28 -4.00 -8.08 -5.51
CA MET A 28 -3.60 -6.68 -5.29
C MET A 28 -2.08 -6.45 -5.31
N ALA A 29 -1.26 -7.44 -4.90
CA ALA A 29 0.19 -7.28 -4.82
C ALA A 29 0.84 -6.89 -6.17
N PRO A 30 0.48 -7.48 -7.32
CA PRO A 30 1.03 -7.06 -8.59
C PRO A 30 0.67 -5.63 -8.99
N ALA A 31 -0.55 -5.17 -8.67
CA ALA A 31 -0.94 -3.78 -8.91
C ALA A 31 -0.11 -2.81 -8.06
N ALA A 32 0.12 -3.14 -6.78
CA ALA A 32 0.98 -2.37 -5.89
C ALA A 32 2.44 -2.36 -6.37
N ALA A 33 2.96 -3.50 -6.84
CA ALA A 33 4.30 -3.60 -7.41
C ALA A 33 4.45 -2.70 -8.65
N SER A 34 3.52 -2.78 -9.59
CA SER A 34 3.51 -1.94 -10.79
C SER A 34 3.50 -0.45 -10.45
N THR A 35 2.66 -0.04 -9.49
CA THR A 35 2.58 1.36 -9.05
C THR A 35 3.89 1.84 -8.42
N LEU A 36 4.52 1.04 -7.56
CA LEU A 36 5.79 1.40 -6.93
C LEU A 36 6.94 1.47 -7.94
N LEU A 37 7.05 0.49 -8.86
CA LEU A 37 8.06 0.50 -9.90
C LEU A 37 7.98 1.75 -10.78
N HIS A 38 6.79 2.09 -11.24
CA HIS A 38 6.57 3.30 -12.02
C HIS A 38 6.87 4.57 -11.21
N TYR A 39 6.45 4.63 -9.94
CA TYR A 39 6.72 5.78 -9.10
C TYR A 39 8.22 6.04 -8.96
N PHE A 40 9.01 5.02 -8.63
CA PHE A 40 10.46 5.16 -8.46
C PHE A 40 11.17 5.50 -9.78
N ALA A 41 10.71 4.90 -10.89
CA ALA A 41 11.25 5.24 -12.22
C ALA A 41 10.96 6.69 -12.62
N ASP A 42 9.72 7.17 -12.40
CA ASP A 42 9.30 8.52 -12.79
C ASP A 42 9.91 9.61 -11.89
N THR A 43 10.06 9.33 -10.61
CA THR A 43 10.59 10.31 -9.63
C THR A 43 12.10 10.27 -9.48
N HIS A 44 12.76 9.25 -10.03
CA HIS A 44 14.20 8.99 -9.86
C HIS A 44 14.61 8.95 -8.37
N THR A 45 13.72 8.41 -7.52
CA THR A 45 13.96 8.22 -6.09
C THR A 45 14.16 6.74 -5.77
N GLU A 46 14.71 6.47 -4.59
CA GLU A 46 14.95 5.10 -4.11
C GLU A 46 14.12 4.82 -2.85
N PRO A 47 13.78 3.53 -2.57
CA PRO A 47 13.02 3.16 -1.38
C PRO A 47 13.62 3.67 -0.07
N GLN A 48 14.95 3.75 0.01
CA GLN A 48 15.70 4.18 1.20
C GLN A 48 15.53 5.67 1.55
N GLU A 49 15.04 6.47 0.59
CA GLU A 49 14.74 7.89 0.81
C GLU A 49 13.45 8.11 1.64
N PHE A 50 12.68 7.04 1.86
CA PHE A 50 11.43 7.08 2.62
C PHE A 50 11.61 6.39 3.96
N ASP A 51 11.04 6.98 5.02
CA ASP A 51 11.05 6.37 6.35
C ASP A 51 10.25 5.05 6.38
N CYS A 52 9.18 4.97 5.59
CA CYS A 52 8.38 3.77 5.42
C CYS A 52 7.55 3.80 4.14
N ILE A 53 7.29 2.63 3.57
CA ILE A 53 6.37 2.41 2.47
C ILE A 53 5.21 1.58 3.00
N TYR A 54 4.03 2.21 3.11
CA TYR A 54 2.82 1.56 3.61
C TYR A 54 1.96 1.07 2.46
N THR A 55 1.50 -0.18 2.52
CA THR A 55 0.44 -0.70 1.64
C THR A 55 -0.86 -0.87 2.39
N GLY A 56 -1.98 -0.94 1.68
CA GLY A 56 -3.34 -0.92 2.23
C GLY A 56 -3.68 -2.15 3.05
N ASP A 57 -4.08 -3.22 2.38
CA ASP A 57 -4.58 -4.44 3.02
C ASP A 57 -4.18 -5.71 2.24
N LEU A 58 -2.91 -5.77 1.85
CA LEU A 58 -2.33 -6.94 1.19
C LEU A 58 -2.29 -8.17 2.12
N GLY A 59 -2.19 -7.93 3.42
CA GLY A 59 -1.99 -8.96 4.42
C GLY A 59 -0.61 -9.62 4.31
N GLN A 60 -0.38 -10.67 5.10
CA GLN A 60 0.94 -11.34 5.13
C GLN A 60 1.32 -11.95 3.79
N VAL A 61 0.39 -12.65 3.13
CA VAL A 61 0.64 -13.32 1.84
C VAL A 61 0.91 -12.30 0.75
N GLY A 62 0.06 -11.28 0.59
CA GLY A 62 0.24 -10.26 -0.43
C GLY A 62 1.48 -9.40 -0.20
N SER A 63 1.85 -9.13 1.06
CA SER A 63 3.08 -8.41 1.41
C SER A 63 4.34 -9.19 1.05
N SER A 64 4.34 -10.51 1.24
CA SER A 64 5.46 -11.35 0.82
C SER A 64 5.58 -11.37 -0.69
N LEU A 65 4.47 -11.58 -1.39
CA LEU A 65 4.42 -11.57 -2.85
C LEU A 65 4.86 -10.21 -3.43
N LEU A 66 4.42 -9.09 -2.85
CA LEU A 66 4.86 -7.76 -3.26
C LEU A 66 6.39 -7.63 -3.21
N ARG A 67 7.01 -8.04 -2.09
CA ARG A 67 8.46 -7.96 -1.94
C ARG A 67 9.21 -8.84 -2.95
N GLU A 68 8.69 -10.03 -3.24
CA GLU A 68 9.25 -10.93 -4.25
C GLU A 68 9.16 -10.32 -5.66
N LEU A 69 7.99 -9.77 -6.02
CA LEU A 69 7.80 -9.11 -7.32
C LEU A 69 8.73 -7.92 -7.50
N LEU A 70 8.86 -7.05 -6.48
CA LEU A 70 9.78 -5.92 -6.53
C LEU A 70 11.24 -6.36 -6.60
N ALA A 71 11.62 -7.40 -5.86
CA ALA A 71 12.98 -7.95 -5.89
C ALA A 71 13.33 -8.57 -7.26
N ALA A 72 12.37 -9.20 -7.93
CA ALA A 72 12.55 -9.75 -9.28
C ALA A 72 12.87 -8.64 -10.31
N GLU A 73 12.33 -7.44 -10.11
CA GLU A 73 12.63 -6.24 -10.92
C GLU A 73 13.87 -5.45 -10.41
N GLY A 74 14.62 -6.01 -9.47
CA GLY A 74 15.82 -5.39 -8.92
C GLY A 74 15.58 -4.32 -7.84
N LEU A 75 14.34 -4.13 -7.40
CA LEU A 75 13.99 -3.13 -6.40
C LEU A 75 13.85 -3.76 -5.01
N LEU A 76 14.85 -3.55 -4.15
CA LEU A 76 14.84 -4.06 -2.78
C LEU A 76 14.18 -3.07 -1.82
N VAL A 77 13.02 -3.43 -1.28
CA VAL A 77 12.26 -2.62 -0.32
C VAL A 77 12.31 -3.27 1.05
N LYS A 78 13.14 -2.71 1.96
CA LYS A 78 13.33 -3.21 3.33
C LYS A 78 12.41 -2.54 4.35
N ASN A 79 11.94 -1.35 4.05
CA ASN A 79 11.11 -0.47 4.89
C ASN A 79 9.62 -0.54 4.53
N HIS A 80 9.16 -1.69 4.04
CA HIS A 80 7.76 -1.94 3.69
C HIS A 80 6.97 -2.47 4.90
N VAL A 81 5.79 -1.91 5.11
CA VAL A 81 4.82 -2.32 6.12
C VAL A 81 3.42 -2.32 5.50
N ASP A 82 2.67 -3.40 5.71
CA ASP A 82 1.28 -3.48 5.26
C ASP A 82 0.32 -3.11 6.39
N CYS A 83 -0.67 -2.27 6.10
CA CYS A 83 -1.65 -1.81 7.08
C CYS A 83 -2.49 -2.97 7.63
N GLY A 84 -2.81 -3.96 6.81
CA GLY A 84 -3.50 -5.17 7.26
C GLY A 84 -2.66 -5.99 8.24
N CYS A 85 -1.34 -6.00 8.08
CA CYS A 85 -0.44 -6.73 8.96
C CYS A 85 -0.25 -6.07 10.35
N ILE A 86 -0.43 -4.75 10.45
CA ILE A 86 -0.22 -4.02 11.71
C ILE A 86 -1.51 -3.70 12.45
N LEU A 87 -2.67 -3.90 11.82
CA LEU A 87 -3.97 -3.61 12.42
C LEU A 87 -4.33 -4.60 13.55
N PHE A 88 -3.85 -5.84 13.42
CA PHE A 88 -4.08 -6.91 14.39
C PHE A 88 -2.77 -7.57 14.79
N ASP A 89 -2.70 -8.03 16.03
CA ASP A 89 -1.67 -8.96 16.47
C ASP A 89 -2.05 -10.38 16.02
N ALA A 90 -1.32 -10.91 15.03
CA ALA A 90 -1.63 -12.20 14.44
C ALA A 90 -1.48 -13.36 15.43
N ALA A 91 -0.56 -13.27 16.40
CA ALA A 91 -0.31 -14.30 17.39
C ALA A 91 -1.38 -14.33 18.48
N GLU A 92 -1.73 -13.14 19.02
CA GLU A 92 -2.69 -13.03 20.13
C GLU A 92 -4.14 -13.15 19.65
N GLN A 93 -4.46 -12.58 18.47
CA GLN A 93 -5.85 -12.47 17.98
C GLN A 93 -6.23 -13.55 16.97
N GLN A 94 -5.33 -14.49 16.68
CA GLN A 94 -5.54 -15.65 15.80
C GLN A 94 -6.03 -15.26 14.38
N VAL A 95 -5.61 -14.12 13.87
CA VAL A 95 -5.92 -13.70 12.50
C VAL A 95 -4.93 -14.33 11.52
N LYS A 96 -5.44 -14.94 10.44
CA LYS A 96 -4.59 -15.71 9.49
C LYS A 96 -3.69 -14.84 8.63
N SER A 97 -4.23 -13.75 8.07
CA SER A 97 -3.52 -12.93 7.08
C SER A 97 -3.47 -11.45 7.44
N GLY A 98 -4.17 -11.02 8.48
CA GLY A 98 -4.27 -9.64 8.92
C GLY A 98 -5.62 -9.00 8.66
N GLY A 99 -5.69 -7.67 8.79
CA GLY A 99 -6.87 -6.88 8.50
C GLY A 99 -7.11 -6.73 7.01
N SER A 100 -8.36 -6.58 6.61
CA SER A 100 -8.78 -6.37 5.23
C SER A 100 -10.01 -5.47 5.16
N GLY A 101 -10.26 -4.96 3.96
CA GLY A 101 -11.41 -4.13 3.64
C GLY A 101 -11.15 -2.62 3.63
N PRO A 102 -12.13 -1.83 3.15
CA PRO A 102 -11.92 -0.41 2.84
C PRO A 102 -11.59 0.44 4.06
N GLY A 103 -11.98 0.03 5.26
CA GLY A 103 -11.66 0.71 6.50
C GLY A 103 -10.25 0.43 7.05
N CYS A 104 -9.61 -0.66 6.64
CA CYS A 104 -8.32 -1.11 7.18
C CYS A 104 -7.23 -0.06 7.00
N CYS A 105 -6.94 0.32 5.77
CA CYS A 105 -5.88 1.29 5.48
C CYS A 105 -6.22 2.69 6.00
N ALA A 106 -7.51 3.08 6.03
CA ALA A 106 -7.94 4.36 6.58
C ALA A 106 -7.73 4.44 8.10
N ALA A 107 -8.05 3.37 8.83
CA ALA A 107 -7.83 3.29 10.28
C ALA A 107 -6.33 3.41 10.63
N VAL A 108 -5.47 2.70 9.89
CA VAL A 108 -4.02 2.77 10.09
C VAL A 108 -3.47 4.13 9.65
N LEU A 109 -3.94 4.70 8.54
CA LEU A 109 -3.54 6.04 8.11
C LEU A 109 -3.81 7.07 9.21
N CYS A 110 -5.06 7.10 9.74
CA CYS A 110 -5.47 8.08 10.74
C CYS A 110 -4.87 7.81 12.14
N GLY A 111 -4.83 6.54 12.57
CA GLY A 111 -4.41 6.17 13.93
C GLY A 111 -2.91 5.97 14.10
N HIS A 112 -2.18 5.65 13.03
CA HIS A 112 -0.79 5.26 13.10
C HIS A 112 0.14 6.15 12.26
N ILE A 113 -0.17 6.35 10.98
CA ILE A 113 0.74 7.05 10.04
C ILE A 113 0.72 8.56 10.28
N LEU A 114 -0.47 9.19 10.21
CA LEU A 114 -0.60 10.64 10.38
C LEU A 114 -0.08 11.14 11.73
N PRO A 115 -0.36 10.47 12.88
CA PRO A 115 0.24 10.88 14.16
C PRO A 115 1.77 10.83 14.19
N ARG A 116 2.40 9.88 13.46
CA ARG A 116 3.86 9.80 13.34
C ARG A 116 4.43 10.94 12.50
N LEU A 117 3.78 11.31 11.41
CA LEU A 117 4.15 12.46 10.59
C LEU A 117 3.98 13.78 11.35
N LEU A 118 2.87 13.94 12.09
CA LEU A 118 2.62 15.15 12.89
C LEU A 118 3.66 15.32 14.01
N ARG A 119 4.03 14.24 14.70
CA ARG A 119 5.11 14.23 15.71
C ARG A 119 6.51 14.23 15.11
N ARG A 120 6.63 14.18 13.77
CA ARG A 120 7.90 14.13 13.03
C ARG A 120 8.80 12.93 13.39
N SER A 121 8.23 11.87 13.94
CA SER A 121 8.92 10.58 14.11
C SER A 121 9.09 9.84 12.78
N GLN A 122 8.28 10.18 11.79
CA GLN A 122 8.48 9.92 10.37
C GLN A 122 8.37 11.26 9.62
N LYS A 123 9.16 11.45 8.57
CA LYS A 123 9.22 12.71 7.82
C LYS A 123 8.66 12.57 6.42
N ARG A 124 8.92 11.43 5.78
CA ARG A 124 8.55 11.16 4.39
C ARG A 124 8.15 9.70 4.23
N VAL A 125 6.91 9.45 3.85
CA VAL A 125 6.40 8.08 3.66
C VAL A 125 5.65 7.97 2.35
N LEU A 126 5.64 6.78 1.76
CA LEU A 126 4.72 6.42 0.69
C LEU A 126 3.53 5.68 1.29
N PHE A 127 2.35 6.02 0.83
CA PHE A 127 1.12 5.32 1.18
C PHE A 127 0.45 4.83 -0.10
N VAL A 128 0.35 3.51 -0.24
CA VAL A 128 -0.19 2.82 -1.41
C VAL A 128 -1.52 2.18 -1.01
N ALA A 129 -2.62 2.84 -1.29
CA ALA A 129 -3.95 2.29 -1.08
C ALA A 129 -4.22 1.19 -2.12
N THR A 130 -4.47 -0.02 -1.66
CA THR A 130 -4.77 -1.19 -2.50
C THR A 130 -6.26 -1.47 -2.57
N GLY A 131 -6.73 -2.01 -3.68
CA GLY A 131 -8.12 -2.39 -3.85
C GLY A 131 -8.27 -3.51 -4.87
N ALA A 132 -9.21 -4.42 -4.60
CA ALA A 132 -9.62 -5.48 -5.51
C ALA A 132 -11.07 -5.23 -5.96
N LEU A 133 -11.30 -5.33 -7.25
CA LEU A 133 -12.59 -5.05 -7.87
C LEU A 133 -13.35 -6.38 -8.05
N MET A 134 -14.31 -6.64 -7.17
CA MET A 134 -15.13 -7.83 -7.21
C MET A 134 -16.59 -7.49 -6.92
N SER A 135 -17.50 -8.12 -7.65
CA SER A 135 -18.94 -8.08 -7.41
C SER A 135 -19.49 -9.50 -7.24
N GLN A 136 -20.71 -9.63 -6.73
CA GLN A 136 -21.39 -10.93 -6.69
C GLN A 136 -21.56 -11.53 -8.09
N THR A 137 -21.80 -10.68 -9.10
CA THR A 137 -21.98 -11.13 -10.49
C THR A 137 -20.67 -11.69 -11.04
N THR A 138 -19.56 -10.97 -10.93
CA THR A 138 -18.26 -11.43 -11.43
C THR A 138 -17.79 -12.69 -10.73
N PHE A 139 -18.07 -12.81 -9.41
CA PHE A 139 -17.79 -14.01 -8.66
C PHE A 139 -18.58 -15.23 -9.18
N LEU A 140 -19.90 -15.08 -9.40
CA LEU A 140 -20.74 -16.17 -9.90
C LEU A 140 -20.36 -16.58 -11.34
N GLN A 141 -19.89 -15.63 -12.13
CA GLN A 141 -19.40 -15.87 -13.50
C GLN A 141 -17.97 -16.41 -13.54
N LYS A 142 -17.31 -16.58 -12.38
CA LYS A 142 -15.92 -17.05 -12.25
C LYS A 142 -14.92 -16.17 -13.02
N GLU A 143 -15.21 -14.88 -13.09
CA GLU A 143 -14.28 -13.91 -13.68
C GLU A 143 -13.04 -13.69 -12.79
N SER A 144 -12.00 -13.12 -13.38
CA SER A 144 -10.81 -12.68 -12.65
C SER A 144 -11.11 -11.47 -11.76
N ILE A 145 -10.23 -11.22 -10.82
CA ILE A 145 -10.33 -10.13 -9.84
C ILE A 145 -9.33 -9.03 -10.25
N PRO A 146 -9.76 -8.02 -11.01
CA PRO A 146 -8.91 -6.88 -11.30
C PRO A 146 -8.59 -6.11 -10.01
N ALA A 147 -7.40 -5.51 -9.96
CA ALA A 147 -6.94 -4.77 -8.81
C ALA A 147 -6.37 -3.40 -9.19
N VAL A 148 -6.38 -2.49 -8.23
CA VAL A 148 -5.81 -1.15 -8.35
C VAL A 148 -4.91 -0.86 -7.15
N ALA A 149 -3.95 0.03 -7.34
CA ALA A 149 -3.14 0.56 -6.26
C ALA A 149 -2.85 2.05 -6.51
N HIS A 150 -3.31 2.90 -5.60
CA HIS A 150 -3.11 4.35 -5.68
C HIS A 150 -2.04 4.78 -4.69
N LEU A 151 -1.02 5.50 -5.17
CA LEU A 151 0.10 5.93 -4.36
C LEU A 151 0.02 7.42 -4.05
N VAL A 152 0.25 7.75 -2.78
CA VAL A 152 0.39 9.13 -2.30
C VAL A 152 1.67 9.25 -1.48
N GLU A 153 2.49 10.24 -1.78
CA GLU A 153 3.60 10.64 -0.91
C GLU A 153 3.07 11.58 0.18
N LEU A 154 3.35 11.24 1.43
CA LEU A 154 3.00 12.04 2.61
C LEU A 154 4.27 12.54 3.29
N ARG A 155 4.27 13.83 3.63
CA ARG A 155 5.40 14.50 4.30
C ARG A 155 4.96 15.13 5.62
N ALA A 156 5.83 15.06 6.61
CA ALA A 156 5.65 15.78 7.87
C ALA A 156 5.53 17.30 7.59
N PRO A 157 4.70 18.02 8.34
CA PRO A 157 4.63 19.48 8.23
C PRO A 157 6.02 20.08 8.53
N GLU A 158 6.36 21.18 7.86
CA GLU A 158 7.57 21.94 8.22
C GLU A 158 7.43 22.47 9.65
N LYS A 159 8.57 22.58 10.37
CA LYS A 159 8.57 23.35 11.61
C LYS A 159 8.23 24.78 11.22
N GLU A 160 7.18 25.34 11.82
CA GLU A 160 7.03 26.79 11.80
C GLU A 160 8.28 27.36 12.44
N SER A 161 9.12 28.00 11.61
CA SER A 161 10.20 28.85 12.12
C SER A 161 9.50 29.93 12.93
N GLY A 162 9.66 29.87 14.26
CA GLY A 162 8.95 30.68 15.20
C GLY A 162 8.98 32.16 14.82
N ALA A 163 7.79 32.78 14.95
CA ALA A 163 7.65 34.21 15.02
C ALA A 163 8.20 34.71 16.35
#